data_92928b2ba18f456aa4b45297e9df1850
#
_entry.id   92928b2ba18f456aa4b45297e9df1850
#
_cell.length_a   1.000
_cell.length_b   1.000
_cell.length_c   1.000
_cell.angle_alpha   90.00
_cell.angle_beta   90.00
_cell.angle_gamma   90.00
#
_symmetry.space_group_name_H-M   'P 1'
#
loop_
_entity.id
_entity.type
_entity.pdbx_description
1 polymer ?
#
loop_
_entity_poly.entity_id
_entity_poly.type
_entity_poly.pdbx_seq_one_letter_code
_entity_poly.pdbx_strand_id
1 'polypeptide(L)'
;MSIEAELTAVVRNPDRVRAELAERAKPVRSVYADTYYDRPDHSMDRDGYELRVRTITTGRQQRTVVTYKEPPVDASSRSKPEHETAADDPAVMATIFDALGLVELVSLEKRCENYSFTADGREMLATVVTIPELAGQTFIELETMAERDELPEALRSLREVLDGLGVGEGDAVEQSYTDMVMKARGD
;
A
#
# COMPACT_ATOMS: atom_id res chain seq x y z
N MET A 1 5.81 9.93 16.68
CA MET A 1 4.77 9.04 16.15
C MET A 1 5.11 8.82 14.71
N SER A 2 5.47 7.60 14.38
CA SER A 2 5.93 7.26 13.03
C SER A 2 4.76 7.27 12.06
N ILE A 3 4.94 7.92 10.91
CA ILE A 3 3.97 8.04 9.83
C ILE A 3 4.58 7.36 8.61
N GLU A 4 3.79 6.55 7.94
CA GLU A 4 4.15 6.04 6.62
C GLU A 4 3.88 7.15 5.60
N ALA A 5 4.95 7.80 5.14
CA ALA A 5 4.89 8.72 4.03
C ALA A 5 4.80 7.90 2.74
N GLU A 6 3.71 8.01 1.99
CA GLU A 6 3.43 7.19 0.81
C GLU A 6 3.00 8.06 -0.37
N LEU A 7 3.47 7.71 -1.56
CA LEU A 7 2.95 8.21 -2.84
C LEU A 7 2.60 7.02 -3.74
N THR A 8 1.39 7.03 -4.29
CA THR A 8 0.92 6.02 -5.25
C THR A 8 0.70 6.64 -6.61
N ALA A 9 1.14 5.97 -7.67
CA ALA A 9 1.00 6.46 -9.04
C ALA A 9 0.77 5.32 -10.06
N VAL A 10 0.13 5.66 -11.19
CA VAL A 10 0.06 4.77 -12.36
C VAL A 10 1.39 4.78 -13.07
N VAL A 11 1.85 3.60 -13.47
CA VAL A 11 3.09 3.42 -14.24
C VAL A 11 2.77 3.24 -15.72
N ARG A 12 3.08 4.24 -16.55
CA ARG A 12 2.83 4.18 -18.01
C ARG A 12 3.84 3.32 -18.75
N ASN A 13 5.05 3.21 -18.24
CA ASN A 13 6.12 2.37 -18.81
C ASN A 13 6.71 1.44 -17.73
N PRO A 14 6.05 0.31 -17.44
CA PRO A 14 6.46 -0.60 -16.38
C PRO A 14 7.86 -1.19 -16.56
N ASP A 15 8.27 -1.46 -17.81
CA ASP A 15 9.57 -2.07 -18.08
C ASP A 15 10.72 -1.10 -17.78
N ARG A 16 10.54 0.18 -18.12
CA ARG A 16 11.51 1.22 -17.75
C ARG A 16 11.62 1.37 -16.22
N VAL A 17 10.49 1.47 -15.54
CA VAL A 17 10.48 1.63 -14.08
C VAL A 17 11.16 0.44 -13.39
N ARG A 18 10.87 -0.79 -13.83
CA ARG A 18 11.55 -2.00 -13.32
C ARG A 18 13.05 -1.99 -13.57
N ALA A 19 13.49 -1.56 -14.75
CA ALA A 19 14.91 -1.47 -15.08
C ALA A 19 15.63 -0.46 -14.17
N GLU A 20 15.09 0.73 -14.01
CA GLU A 20 15.65 1.79 -13.14
C GLU A 20 15.67 1.37 -11.65
N LEU A 21 14.63 0.68 -11.18
CA LEU A 21 14.59 0.14 -9.81
C LEU A 21 15.59 -1.00 -9.63
N ALA A 22 15.80 -1.86 -10.64
CA ALA A 22 16.74 -2.96 -10.58
C ALA A 22 18.21 -2.51 -10.47
N GLU A 23 18.53 -1.28 -10.93
CA GLU A 23 19.85 -0.66 -10.70
C GLU A 23 20.04 -0.23 -9.22
N ARG A 24 18.95 -0.04 -8.47
CA ARG A 24 18.99 0.39 -7.07
C ARG A 24 18.92 -0.78 -6.09
N ALA A 25 18.09 -1.79 -6.38
CA ALA A 25 17.89 -2.94 -5.51
C ALA A 25 17.41 -4.17 -6.27
N LYS A 26 17.70 -5.35 -5.71
CA LYS A 26 17.17 -6.61 -6.23
C LYS A 26 15.70 -6.76 -5.86
N PRO A 27 14.80 -7.03 -6.81
CA PRO A 27 13.38 -7.21 -6.51
C PRO A 27 13.10 -8.46 -5.67
N VAL A 28 12.21 -8.28 -4.68
CA VAL A 28 11.58 -9.39 -3.95
C VAL A 28 10.14 -9.50 -4.43
N ARG A 29 9.82 -10.60 -5.12
CA ARG A 29 8.47 -10.85 -5.63
C ARG A 29 7.61 -11.48 -4.56
N SER A 30 6.44 -10.89 -4.34
CA SER A 30 5.47 -11.35 -3.35
C SER A 30 4.04 -11.24 -3.89
N VAL A 31 3.16 -12.07 -3.37
CA VAL A 31 1.72 -11.94 -3.55
C VAL A 31 1.13 -11.53 -2.21
N TYR A 32 0.36 -10.46 -2.21
CA TYR A 32 -0.36 -9.97 -1.05
C TYR A 32 -1.84 -10.28 -1.23
N ALA A 33 -2.39 -11.12 -0.36
CA ALA A 33 -3.81 -11.35 -0.24
C ALA A 33 -4.32 -10.49 0.92
N ASP A 34 -5.04 -9.43 0.58
CA ASP A 34 -5.55 -8.41 1.50
C ASP A 34 -7.05 -8.61 1.72
N THR A 35 -7.48 -8.62 2.97
CA THR A 35 -8.89 -8.51 3.35
C THR A 35 -9.06 -7.29 4.24
N TYR A 36 -9.91 -6.37 3.80
CA TYR A 36 -10.25 -5.14 4.51
C TYR A 36 -11.52 -5.34 5.29
N TYR A 37 -11.57 -4.78 6.49
CA TYR A 37 -12.69 -4.90 7.43
C TYR A 37 -13.21 -3.53 7.82
N ASP A 38 -14.52 -3.44 8.00
CA ASP A 38 -15.19 -2.23 8.45
C ASP A 38 -16.35 -2.57 9.38
N ARG A 39 -16.97 -1.55 9.93
CA ARG A 39 -18.26 -1.67 10.58
C ARG A 39 -19.36 -1.89 9.54
N PRO A 40 -20.51 -2.48 9.91
CA PRO A 40 -21.60 -2.71 8.95
C PRO A 40 -22.15 -1.44 8.26
N ASP A 41 -21.92 -0.26 8.84
CA ASP A 41 -22.31 1.04 8.30
C ASP A 41 -21.20 1.72 7.49
N HIS A 42 -20.06 1.04 7.26
CA HIS A 42 -18.88 1.52 6.56
C HIS A 42 -18.32 2.82 7.15
N SER A 43 -18.46 3.00 8.47
CA SER A 43 -18.05 4.24 9.12
C SER A 43 -16.54 4.39 9.24
N MET A 44 -15.77 3.30 9.29
CA MET A 44 -14.31 3.39 9.36
C MET A 44 -13.74 3.94 8.05
N ASP A 45 -14.12 3.37 6.91
CA ASP A 45 -13.67 3.81 5.59
C ASP A 45 -14.09 5.27 5.32
N ARG A 46 -15.36 5.59 5.57
CA ARG A 46 -15.88 6.97 5.43
C ARG A 46 -15.11 7.99 6.27
N ASP A 47 -14.67 7.61 7.47
CA ASP A 47 -13.93 8.47 8.38
C ASP A 47 -12.40 8.40 8.16
N GLY A 48 -11.94 7.65 7.12
CA GLY A 48 -10.55 7.57 6.67
C GLY A 48 -9.70 6.54 7.39
N TYR A 49 -10.29 5.72 8.26
CA TYR A 49 -9.61 4.59 8.91
C TYR A 49 -9.51 3.39 7.98
N GLU A 50 -8.53 2.53 8.21
CA GLU A 50 -8.35 1.29 7.48
C GLU A 50 -7.96 0.17 8.42
N LEU A 51 -8.64 -0.97 8.34
CA LEU A 51 -8.28 -2.19 9.05
C LEU A 51 -8.12 -3.31 8.04
N ARG A 52 -6.93 -3.93 8.00
CA ARG A 52 -6.57 -4.93 7.00
C ARG A 52 -5.90 -6.14 7.64
N VAL A 53 -6.27 -7.32 7.19
CA VAL A 53 -5.47 -8.54 7.36
C VAL A 53 -4.81 -8.84 6.02
N ARG A 54 -3.48 -8.90 6.00
CA ARG A 54 -2.69 -9.20 4.82
C ARG A 54 -1.93 -10.50 5.00
N THR A 55 -2.07 -11.41 4.06
CA THR A 55 -1.20 -12.56 3.93
C THR A 55 -0.18 -12.31 2.83
N ILE A 56 1.10 -12.28 3.18
CA ILE A 56 2.22 -12.06 2.28
C ILE A 56 2.85 -13.40 1.95
N THR A 57 2.85 -13.77 0.67
CA THR A 57 3.51 -14.97 0.17
C THR A 57 4.75 -14.60 -0.64
N THR A 58 5.93 -15.02 -0.21
CA THR A 58 7.22 -14.80 -0.89
C THR A 58 7.90 -16.15 -1.12
N GLY A 59 7.87 -16.63 -2.35
CA GLY A 59 8.33 -17.99 -2.67
C GLY A 59 7.52 -19.05 -1.93
N ARG A 60 8.15 -19.75 -0.97
CA ARG A 60 7.51 -20.77 -0.12
C ARG A 60 7.17 -20.25 1.29
N GLN A 61 7.55 -19.04 1.59
CA GLN A 61 7.30 -18.43 2.89
C GLN A 61 5.99 -17.65 2.87
N GLN A 62 5.25 -17.76 3.97
CA GLN A 62 4.02 -17.02 4.19
C GLN A 62 4.04 -16.38 5.56
N ARG A 63 3.57 -15.15 5.64
CA ARG A 63 3.34 -14.45 6.90
C ARG A 63 2.06 -13.64 6.84
N THR A 64 1.39 -13.49 7.96
CA THR A 64 0.19 -12.67 8.09
C THR A 64 0.48 -11.48 8.97
N VAL A 65 -0.02 -10.32 8.56
CA VAL A 65 0.04 -9.07 9.32
C VAL A 65 -1.34 -8.46 9.41
N VAL A 66 -1.62 -7.84 10.54
CA VAL A 66 -2.80 -7.02 10.77
C VAL A 66 -2.35 -5.58 10.83
N THR A 67 -2.93 -4.75 9.99
CA THR A 67 -2.60 -3.33 9.87
C THR A 67 -3.83 -2.50 10.21
N TYR A 68 -3.67 -1.51 11.08
CA TYR A 68 -4.65 -0.47 11.34
C TYR A 68 -4.04 0.88 10.99
N LYS A 69 -4.69 1.61 10.09
CA LYS A 69 -4.29 2.97 9.70
C LYS A 69 -5.29 3.99 10.21
N GLU A 70 -4.78 5.06 10.78
CA GLU A 70 -5.57 6.22 11.17
C GLU A 70 -5.90 7.10 9.94
N PRO A 71 -6.79 8.09 10.06
CA PRO A 71 -7.06 9.03 8.97
C PRO A 71 -5.79 9.72 8.47
N PRO A 72 -5.74 10.11 7.17
CA PRO A 72 -4.58 10.79 6.61
C PRO A 72 -4.23 12.05 7.41
N VAL A 73 -2.94 12.26 7.64
CA VAL A 73 -2.40 13.46 8.33
C VAL A 73 -2.05 14.58 7.36
N ASP A 74 -2.08 14.28 6.08
CA ASP A 74 -1.81 15.21 4.97
C ASP A 74 -2.85 15.01 3.86
N ALA A 75 -3.43 16.13 3.38
CA ALA A 75 -4.50 16.08 2.38
C ALA A 75 -3.99 15.79 0.94
N SER A 76 -2.69 15.99 0.69
CA SER A 76 -2.06 15.84 -0.63
C SER A 76 -1.40 14.48 -0.84
N SER A 77 -1.25 13.70 0.23
CA SER A 77 -0.68 12.37 0.22
C SER A 77 -1.61 11.39 0.95
N ARG A 78 -1.34 10.12 0.80
CA ARG A 78 -2.06 9.08 1.54
C ARG A 78 -1.38 8.73 2.86
N SER A 79 -0.45 9.56 3.30
CA SER A 79 0.35 9.36 4.50
C SER A 79 -0.53 9.26 5.74
N LYS A 80 -0.45 8.12 6.41
CA LYS A 80 -1.27 7.77 7.58
C LYS A 80 -0.38 7.29 8.72
N PRO A 81 -0.75 7.58 9.98
CA PRO A 81 -0.22 6.81 11.10
C PRO A 81 -0.63 5.34 10.94
N GLU A 82 0.35 4.45 11.04
CA GLU A 82 0.15 3.03 10.85
C GLU A 82 0.54 2.25 12.09
N HIS A 83 -0.28 1.25 12.44
CA HIS A 83 -0.05 0.29 13.51
C HIS A 83 -0.11 -1.11 12.92
N GLU A 84 1.02 -1.82 12.89
CA GLU A 84 1.11 -3.16 12.32
C GLU A 84 1.58 -4.18 13.37
N THR A 85 1.01 -5.36 13.32
CA THR A 85 1.45 -6.51 14.11
C THR A 85 1.33 -7.81 13.32
N ALA A 86 2.19 -8.78 13.64
CA ALA A 86 2.07 -10.12 13.06
C ALA A 86 0.90 -10.88 13.67
N ALA A 87 0.28 -11.73 12.85
CA ALA A 87 -0.70 -12.72 13.29
C ALA A 87 -0.32 -14.09 12.75
N ASP A 88 -0.57 -15.15 13.54
CA ASP A 88 -0.22 -16.49 13.13
C ASP A 88 -1.20 -17.08 12.12
N ASP A 89 -2.50 -16.74 12.23
CA ASP A 89 -3.56 -17.31 11.41
C ASP A 89 -4.57 -16.24 10.97
N PRO A 90 -4.70 -15.96 9.66
CA PRO A 90 -5.64 -14.98 9.15
C PRO A 90 -7.12 -15.38 9.38
N ALA A 91 -7.45 -16.68 9.42
CA ALA A 91 -8.81 -17.12 9.66
C ALA A 91 -9.25 -16.91 11.13
N VAL A 92 -8.31 -17.03 12.06
CA VAL A 92 -8.56 -16.68 13.47
C VAL A 92 -8.79 -15.17 13.60
N MET A 93 -8.02 -14.34 12.89
CA MET A 93 -8.24 -12.89 12.89
C MET A 93 -9.60 -12.51 12.30
N ALA A 94 -10.01 -13.14 11.19
CA ALA A 94 -11.35 -12.95 10.62
C ALA A 94 -12.45 -13.31 11.64
N THR A 95 -12.30 -14.41 12.34
CA THR A 95 -13.25 -14.85 13.40
C THR A 95 -13.32 -13.82 14.55
N ILE A 96 -12.17 -13.28 14.97
CA ILE A 96 -12.12 -12.27 16.03
C ILE A 96 -12.84 -10.99 15.56
N PHE A 97 -12.60 -10.55 14.34
CA PHE A 97 -13.23 -9.33 13.81
C PHE A 97 -14.74 -9.48 13.62
N ASP A 98 -15.20 -10.64 13.15
CA ASP A 98 -16.63 -10.96 13.10
C ASP A 98 -17.27 -10.94 14.50
N ALA A 99 -16.62 -11.55 15.49
CA ALA A 99 -17.10 -11.54 16.87
C ALA A 99 -17.12 -10.12 17.50
N LEU A 100 -16.29 -9.20 16.99
CA LEU A 100 -16.32 -7.78 17.38
C LEU A 100 -17.34 -6.95 16.57
N GLY A 101 -18.08 -7.58 15.66
CA GLY A 101 -19.12 -6.93 14.87
C GLY A 101 -18.59 -6.20 13.63
N LEU A 102 -17.36 -6.49 13.19
CA LEU A 102 -16.83 -6.02 11.93
C LEU A 102 -17.24 -6.95 10.80
N VAL A 103 -17.35 -6.42 9.60
CA VAL A 103 -17.67 -7.14 8.37
C VAL A 103 -16.53 -7.03 7.36
N GLU A 104 -16.38 -8.00 6.49
CA GLU A 104 -15.49 -7.87 5.34
C GLU A 104 -16.03 -6.79 4.39
N LEU A 105 -15.20 -5.80 4.12
CA LEU A 105 -15.49 -4.74 3.16
C LEU A 105 -15.14 -5.20 1.74
N VAL A 106 -13.90 -5.65 1.55
CA VAL A 106 -13.39 -6.14 0.27
C VAL A 106 -12.14 -6.99 0.49
N SER A 107 -11.99 -8.04 -0.33
CA SER A 107 -10.73 -8.78 -0.46
C SER A 107 -10.15 -8.59 -1.85
N LEU A 108 -8.83 -8.45 -1.95
CA LEU A 108 -8.12 -8.32 -3.22
C LEU A 108 -6.73 -8.96 -3.17
N GLU A 109 -6.22 -9.33 -4.34
CA GLU A 109 -4.84 -9.82 -4.51
C GLU A 109 -3.98 -8.75 -5.18
N LYS A 110 -2.80 -8.48 -4.62
CA LYS A 110 -1.76 -7.66 -5.24
C LYS A 110 -0.57 -8.53 -5.60
N ARG A 111 -0.08 -8.44 -6.82
CA ARG A 111 1.20 -9.02 -7.25
C ARG A 111 2.24 -7.93 -7.20
N CYS A 112 3.22 -8.10 -6.32
CA CYS A 112 4.16 -7.07 -5.91
C CYS A 112 5.59 -7.45 -6.31
N GLU A 113 6.33 -6.46 -6.83
CA GLU A 113 7.78 -6.50 -6.95
C GLU A 113 8.33 -5.39 -6.03
N ASN A 114 8.93 -5.81 -4.92
CA ASN A 114 9.36 -4.94 -3.84
C ASN A 114 10.85 -4.63 -3.98
N TYR A 115 11.22 -3.34 -3.95
CA TYR A 115 12.59 -2.85 -4.06
C TYR A 115 12.91 -1.99 -2.84
N SER A 116 13.73 -2.49 -1.92
CA SER A 116 14.20 -1.74 -0.75
C SER A 116 15.54 -1.13 -1.03
N PHE A 117 15.67 0.18 -0.91
CA PHE A 117 16.90 0.93 -1.16
C PHE A 117 16.97 2.19 -0.29
N THR A 118 18.15 2.79 -0.22
CA THR A 118 18.33 4.08 0.45
C THR A 118 18.46 5.19 -0.59
N ALA A 119 17.69 6.25 -0.46
CA ALA A 119 17.81 7.47 -1.25
C ALA A 119 17.59 8.69 -0.36
N ASP A 120 18.35 9.74 -0.59
CA ASP A 120 18.29 11.01 0.17
C ASP A 120 18.39 10.77 1.71
N GLY A 121 19.26 9.78 2.11
CA GLY A 121 19.47 9.41 3.50
C GLY A 121 18.29 8.66 4.16
N ARG A 122 17.23 8.30 3.40
CA ARG A 122 16.04 7.59 3.89
C ARG A 122 15.98 6.18 3.33
N GLU A 123 15.60 5.24 4.17
CA GLU A 123 15.20 3.89 3.72
C GLU A 123 13.86 4.00 3.01
N MET A 124 13.80 3.55 1.76
CA MET A 124 12.61 3.60 0.93
C MET A 124 12.23 2.20 0.45
N LEU A 125 10.92 1.97 0.34
CA LEU A 125 10.37 0.80 -0.32
C LEU A 125 9.57 1.25 -1.55
N ALA A 126 10.01 0.80 -2.74
CA ALA A 126 9.22 0.93 -3.96
C ALA A 126 8.57 -0.42 -4.27
N THR A 127 7.25 -0.44 -4.41
CA THR A 127 6.49 -1.62 -4.77
C THR A 127 5.82 -1.41 -6.12
N VAL A 128 6.25 -2.17 -7.13
CA VAL A 128 5.53 -2.22 -8.42
C VAL A 128 4.39 -3.22 -8.28
N VAL A 129 3.16 -2.74 -8.47
CA VAL A 129 1.92 -3.47 -8.14
C VAL A 129 1.10 -3.72 -9.40
N THR A 130 0.58 -4.94 -9.52
CA THR A 130 -0.52 -5.28 -10.43
C THR A 130 -1.63 -5.97 -9.66
N ILE A 131 -2.88 -5.60 -9.99
CA ILE A 131 -4.09 -6.16 -9.37
C ILE A 131 -4.90 -6.82 -10.47
N PRO A 132 -5.27 -8.12 -10.36
CA PRO A 132 -5.98 -8.84 -11.41
C PRO A 132 -7.26 -8.16 -11.89
N GLU A 133 -8.04 -7.59 -10.97
CA GLU A 133 -9.30 -6.89 -11.26
C GLU A 133 -9.08 -5.58 -12.04
N LEU A 134 -7.89 -4.99 -11.94
CA LEU A 134 -7.50 -3.76 -12.63
C LEU A 134 -6.58 -4.07 -13.82
N ALA A 135 -6.99 -5.07 -14.63
CA ALA A 135 -6.19 -5.59 -15.73
C ALA A 135 -5.72 -4.48 -16.70
N GLY A 136 -4.43 -4.56 -17.07
CA GLY A 136 -3.79 -3.58 -17.94
C GLY A 136 -3.23 -2.35 -17.23
N GLN A 137 -3.41 -2.23 -15.91
CA GLN A 137 -2.81 -1.17 -15.12
C GLN A 137 -1.67 -1.71 -14.26
N THR A 138 -0.60 -0.94 -14.20
CA THR A 138 0.52 -1.15 -13.27
C THR A 138 0.66 0.10 -12.43
N PHE A 139 0.83 -0.10 -11.14
CA PHE A 139 1.00 0.99 -10.18
C PHE A 139 2.39 0.91 -9.54
N ILE A 140 2.82 2.01 -8.96
CA ILE A 140 3.95 2.06 -8.03
C ILE A 140 3.48 2.69 -6.74
N GLU A 141 3.79 2.04 -5.63
CA GLU A 141 3.75 2.60 -4.28
C GLU A 141 5.19 2.90 -3.90
N LEU A 142 5.46 4.12 -3.47
CA LEU A 142 6.77 4.49 -2.94
C LEU A 142 6.58 5.07 -1.55
N GLU A 143 7.23 4.46 -0.57
CA GLU A 143 7.03 4.77 0.84
C GLU A 143 8.33 4.90 1.61
N THR A 144 8.29 5.66 2.71
CA THR A 144 9.33 5.78 3.73
C THR A 144 8.71 6.14 5.07
N MET A 145 9.38 5.78 6.16
CA MET A 145 8.94 6.18 7.50
C MET A 145 9.44 7.57 7.82
N ALA A 146 8.59 8.40 8.44
CA ALA A 146 8.91 9.75 8.85
C ALA A 146 8.25 10.12 10.19
N GLU A 147 8.84 11.04 10.94
CA GLU A 147 8.13 11.72 12.01
C GLU A 147 7.27 12.85 11.43
N ARG A 148 6.28 13.31 12.19
CA ARG A 148 5.28 14.28 11.70
C ARG A 148 5.89 15.57 11.14
N ASP A 149 6.92 16.08 11.77
CA ASP A 149 7.64 17.30 11.37
C ASP A 149 8.54 17.09 10.16
N GLU A 150 8.94 15.85 9.88
CA GLU A 150 9.74 15.47 8.71
C GLU A 150 8.90 15.10 7.49
N LEU A 151 7.58 14.93 7.63
CA LEU A 151 6.69 14.46 6.57
C LEU A 151 6.79 15.28 5.26
N PRO A 152 6.83 16.64 5.28
CA PRO A 152 6.96 17.41 4.05
C PRO A 152 8.28 17.13 3.30
N GLU A 153 9.37 16.90 4.04
CA GLU A 153 10.66 16.55 3.45
C GLU A 153 10.67 15.13 2.90
N ALA A 154 10.11 14.17 3.64
CA ALA A 154 9.96 12.80 3.18
C ALA A 154 9.16 12.71 1.87
N LEU A 155 8.01 13.41 1.78
CA LEU A 155 7.19 13.45 0.57
C LEU A 155 7.93 14.09 -0.62
N ARG A 156 8.75 15.13 -0.39
CA ARG A 156 9.60 15.71 -1.43
C ARG A 156 10.61 14.69 -1.95
N SER A 157 11.31 14.00 -1.05
CA SER A 157 12.28 12.95 -1.42
C SER A 157 11.62 11.82 -2.21
N LEU A 158 10.42 11.38 -1.81
CA LEU A 158 9.65 10.38 -2.58
C LEU A 158 9.29 10.92 -3.98
N ARG A 159 8.87 12.18 -4.10
CA ARG A 159 8.55 12.79 -5.39
C ARG A 159 9.76 12.84 -6.32
N GLU A 160 10.91 13.26 -5.84
CA GLU A 160 12.16 13.30 -6.59
C GLU A 160 12.57 11.90 -7.11
N VAL A 161 12.36 10.85 -6.31
CA VAL A 161 12.60 9.47 -6.75
C VAL A 161 11.63 9.06 -7.85
N LEU A 162 10.33 9.33 -7.70
CA LEU A 162 9.32 9.01 -8.73
C LEU A 162 9.61 9.76 -10.04
N ASP A 163 9.96 11.03 -9.98
CA ASP A 163 10.33 11.82 -11.16
C ASP A 163 11.55 11.22 -11.88
N GLY A 164 12.55 10.77 -11.12
CA GLY A 164 13.72 10.06 -11.64
C GLY A 164 13.36 8.74 -12.34
N LEU A 165 12.30 8.06 -11.90
CA LEU A 165 11.76 6.87 -12.54
C LEU A 165 10.89 7.20 -13.78
N GLY A 166 10.63 8.48 -14.05
CA GLY A 166 9.76 8.94 -15.13
C GLY A 166 8.27 8.84 -14.81
N VAL A 167 7.93 8.87 -13.51
CA VAL A 167 6.56 8.88 -12.99
C VAL A 167 6.28 10.26 -12.43
N GLY A 168 5.55 11.06 -13.19
CA GLY A 168 5.30 12.48 -12.88
C GLY A 168 4.10 12.69 -11.96
N GLU A 169 3.92 13.93 -11.52
CA GLU A 169 2.80 14.33 -10.65
C GLU A 169 1.42 14.03 -11.28
N GLY A 170 1.30 14.16 -12.61
CA GLY A 170 0.07 13.82 -13.34
C GLY A 170 -0.27 12.33 -13.41
N ASP A 171 0.58 11.45 -12.90
CA ASP A 171 0.34 10.01 -12.79
C ASP A 171 -0.13 9.60 -11.38
N ALA A 172 -0.21 10.55 -10.44
CA ALA A 172 -0.63 10.30 -9.07
C ALA A 172 -2.04 9.69 -8.99
N VAL A 173 -2.23 8.76 -8.08
CA VAL A 173 -3.50 8.06 -7.83
C VAL A 173 -4.03 8.49 -6.47
N GLU A 174 -5.19 9.14 -6.44
CA GLU A 174 -5.87 9.56 -5.22
C GLU A 174 -6.83 8.49 -4.68
N GLN A 175 -7.40 7.66 -5.57
CA GLN A 175 -8.33 6.60 -5.20
C GLN A 175 -7.61 5.42 -4.52
N SER A 176 -8.27 4.80 -3.55
CA SER A 176 -7.77 3.56 -2.94
C SER A 176 -7.90 2.37 -3.91
N TYR A 177 -7.09 1.35 -3.71
CA TYR A 177 -7.29 0.09 -4.46
C TYR A 177 -8.61 -0.57 -4.12
N THR A 178 -9.08 -0.43 -2.89
CA THR A 178 -10.40 -0.92 -2.45
C THR A 178 -11.51 -0.31 -3.28
N ASP A 179 -11.53 1.03 -3.42
CA ASP A 179 -12.51 1.75 -4.25
C ASP A 179 -12.44 1.33 -5.73
N MET A 180 -11.22 1.24 -6.27
CA MET A 180 -11.03 0.86 -7.67
C MET A 180 -11.50 -0.58 -7.94
N VAL A 181 -11.22 -1.51 -7.03
CA VAL A 181 -11.62 -2.92 -7.16
C VAL A 181 -13.11 -3.08 -6.97
N MET A 182 -13.72 -2.46 -5.95
CA MET A 182 -15.18 -2.47 -5.77
C MET A 182 -15.89 -1.92 -7.01
N LYS A 183 -15.46 -0.77 -7.51
CA LYS A 183 -16.00 -0.21 -8.75
C LYS A 183 -15.82 -1.14 -9.96
N ALA A 184 -14.69 -1.82 -10.09
CA ALA A 184 -14.46 -2.76 -11.19
C ALA A 184 -15.36 -4.01 -11.10
N ARG A 185 -15.74 -4.42 -9.89
CA ARG A 185 -16.68 -5.53 -9.63
C ARG A 185 -18.14 -5.13 -9.81
N GLY A 186 -18.46 -3.83 -9.80
CA GLY A 186 -19.82 -3.29 -9.88
C GLY A 186 -20.55 -3.23 -8.54
N ASP A 187 -19.78 -3.19 -7.47
CA ASP A 187 -20.25 -3.07 -6.08
C ASP A 187 -20.38 -1.60 -5.67
#